data_f2faaba7fd32e649766fda06357f3ac7
#
_entry.id   f2faaba7fd32e649766fda06357f3ac7
#
_cell.length_a   1.000
_cell.length_b   1.000
_cell.length_c   1.000
_cell.angle_alpha   90.00
_cell.angle_beta   90.00
_cell.angle_gamma   90.00
#
_symmetry.space_group_name_H-M   'P 1'
#
loop_
_entity.id
_entity.type
_entity.pdbx_description
1 polymer ?
#
loop_
_entity_poly.entity_id
_entity_poly.type
_entity_poly.pdbx_seq_one_letter_code
_entity_poly.pdbx_strand_id
1 'polypeptide(L)'
;MIHARALPPAALLALSGGLAACAEPGGAAPAGAAVPEYLGIETRLLDSDLVQFHLALRGGGRAEIDDYARCAAAQYALIRGMGFARHIRTTASAEAGTWRGDAVYTISA
;
A
#
# COMPACT_ATOMS: atom_id res chain seq x y z
N MET A 1 -51.28 28.91 -1.09
CA MET A 1 -49.86 29.23 -0.96
C MET A 1 -49.06 27.98 -1.05
N ILE A 2 -48.29 27.85 -2.08
CA ILE A 2 -47.48 26.68 -2.32
C ILE A 2 -46.11 27.00 -1.72
N HIS A 3 -45.76 26.27 -0.71
CA HIS A 3 -44.40 26.32 -0.18
C HIS A 3 -43.58 25.36 -0.98
N ALA A 4 -42.67 25.86 -1.77
CA ALA A 4 -41.68 25.07 -2.38
C ALA A 4 -40.80 24.46 -1.28
N ARG A 5 -40.97 23.21 -1.03
CA ARG A 5 -40.05 22.49 -0.17
C ARG A 5 -38.81 22.19 -1.03
N ALA A 6 -37.77 22.90 -0.71
CA ALA A 6 -36.48 22.47 -1.21
C ALA A 6 -36.17 21.11 -0.61
N LEU A 7 -36.19 20.09 -1.42
CA LEU A 7 -35.68 18.80 -1.03
C LEU A 7 -34.20 18.98 -0.75
N PRO A 8 -33.70 18.54 0.39
CA PRO A 8 -32.27 18.53 0.59
C PRO A 8 -31.64 17.71 -0.52
N PRO A 9 -30.56 18.18 -1.11
CA PRO A 9 -29.84 17.37 -2.07
C PRO A 9 -29.52 16.05 -1.40
N ALA A 10 -29.87 14.97 -2.03
CA ALA A 10 -29.45 13.66 -1.59
C ALA A 10 -27.93 13.72 -1.49
N ALA A 11 -27.43 13.52 -0.28
CA ALA A 11 -26.01 13.39 -0.09
C ALA A 11 -25.57 12.18 -0.90
N LEU A 12 -24.96 12.44 -2.03
CA LEU A 12 -24.24 11.42 -2.76
C LEU A 12 -23.04 11.10 -1.90
N LEU A 13 -23.17 10.07 -1.10
CA LEU A 13 -22.05 9.41 -0.51
C LEU A 13 -21.26 8.78 -1.66
N ALA A 14 -20.32 9.53 -2.16
CA ALA A 14 -19.32 8.95 -3.01
C ALA A 14 -18.49 8.01 -2.14
N LEU A 15 -18.82 6.74 -2.21
CA LEU A 15 -17.94 5.69 -1.75
C LEU A 15 -16.74 5.67 -2.69
N SER A 16 -15.79 6.55 -2.43
CA SER A 16 -14.47 6.38 -3.00
C SER A 16 -13.88 5.14 -2.35
N GLY A 17 -14.15 4.00 -2.98
CA GLY A 17 -13.68 2.72 -2.50
C GLY A 17 -12.16 2.73 -2.39
N GLY A 18 -11.66 2.24 -1.29
CA GLY A 18 -10.26 2.19 -0.97
C GLY A 18 -9.46 1.26 -1.87
N LEU A 19 -9.20 1.70 -3.10
CA LEU A 19 -8.22 1.06 -3.98
C LEU A 19 -6.78 1.42 -3.59
N ALA A 20 -6.59 2.18 -2.52
CA ALA A 20 -5.30 2.65 -2.06
C ALA A 20 -4.90 2.04 -0.71
N ALA A 21 -5.27 0.77 -0.47
CA ALA A 21 -4.98 0.11 0.81
C ALA A 21 -3.48 0.08 1.14
N CYS A 22 -2.60 0.04 0.14
CA CYS A 22 -1.15 0.10 0.34
C CYS A 22 -0.59 1.52 0.43
N ALA A 23 -1.35 2.51 -0.04
CA ALA A 23 -0.94 3.92 -0.01
C ALA A 23 -1.41 4.64 1.25
N GLU A 24 -2.44 4.11 1.92
CA GLU A 24 -2.95 4.68 3.16
C GLU A 24 -2.45 3.86 4.34
N PRO A 25 -1.65 4.46 5.23
CA PRO A 25 -1.30 3.78 6.47
C PRO A 25 -2.57 3.52 7.27
N GLY A 26 -2.79 2.29 7.68
CA GLY A 26 -3.91 1.88 8.52
C GLY A 26 -3.77 2.41 9.93
N GLY A 27 -3.98 3.69 10.13
CA GLY A 27 -3.90 4.35 11.41
C GLY A 27 -3.58 5.84 11.25
N ALA A 28 -3.95 6.63 12.23
CA ALA A 28 -3.61 8.04 12.25
C ALA A 28 -2.10 8.19 12.38
N ALA A 29 -1.45 8.83 11.42
CA ALA A 29 -0.07 9.24 11.56
C ALA A 29 0.06 10.19 12.77
N PRO A 30 1.13 10.09 13.57
CA PRO A 30 1.37 11.05 14.64
C PRO A 30 1.37 12.46 14.09
N ALA A 31 0.81 13.40 14.84
CA ALA A 31 0.83 14.80 14.45
C ALA A 31 2.27 15.27 14.23
N GLY A 32 2.56 15.83 13.05
CA GLY A 32 3.89 16.28 12.66
C GLY A 32 4.74 15.26 11.93
N ALA A 33 4.28 14.04 11.77
CA ALA A 33 4.97 13.07 10.92
C ALA A 33 4.76 13.39 9.44
N ALA A 34 5.84 13.38 8.67
CA ALA A 34 5.74 13.52 7.22
C ALA A 34 5.01 12.32 6.64
N VAL A 35 4.03 12.58 5.78
CA VAL A 35 3.34 11.52 5.06
C VAL A 35 4.27 11.01 3.97
N PRO A 36 4.56 9.70 3.92
CA PRO A 36 5.39 9.16 2.85
C PRO A 36 4.74 9.34 1.49
N GLU A 37 5.54 9.64 0.49
CA GLU A 37 5.14 9.62 -0.91
C GLU A 37 5.54 8.27 -1.51
N TYR A 38 4.55 7.47 -1.87
CA TYR A 38 4.78 6.15 -2.45
C TYR A 38 5.02 6.29 -3.94
N LEU A 39 6.19 5.87 -4.41
CA LEU A 39 6.62 6.08 -5.80
C LEU A 39 6.34 4.89 -6.69
N GLY A 40 5.92 3.78 -6.13
CA GLY A 40 5.51 2.62 -6.91
C GLY A 40 6.20 1.33 -6.52
N ILE A 41 5.65 0.25 -7.07
CA ILE A 41 6.11 -1.11 -6.83
C ILE A 41 6.24 -1.81 -8.18
N GLU A 42 7.38 -2.45 -8.39
CA GLU A 42 7.57 -3.40 -9.48
C GLU A 42 7.58 -4.81 -8.90
N THR A 43 6.74 -5.66 -9.44
CA THR A 43 6.59 -7.05 -8.98
C THR A 43 7.25 -7.99 -9.96
N ARG A 44 8.12 -8.88 -9.46
CA ARG A 44 8.77 -9.91 -10.24
C ARG A 44 8.53 -11.27 -9.61
N LEU A 45 8.02 -12.18 -10.40
CA LEU A 45 7.90 -13.57 -9.99
C LEU A 45 9.24 -14.27 -10.25
N LEU A 46 9.89 -14.69 -9.17
CA LEU A 46 11.19 -15.38 -9.27
C LEU A 46 11.03 -16.89 -9.47
N ASP A 47 9.97 -17.45 -8.91
CA ASP A 47 9.59 -18.85 -9.03
C ASP A 47 8.08 -18.93 -8.84
N SER A 48 7.50 -20.12 -8.95
CA SER A 48 6.05 -20.32 -8.83
C SER A 48 5.46 -19.77 -7.53
N ASP A 49 6.23 -19.76 -6.46
CA ASP A 49 5.82 -19.32 -5.13
C ASP A 49 6.74 -18.26 -4.51
N LEU A 50 7.71 -17.75 -5.26
CA LEU A 50 8.68 -16.78 -4.79
C LEU A 50 8.55 -15.48 -5.58
N VAL A 51 8.27 -14.39 -4.89
CA VAL A 51 8.01 -13.09 -5.50
C VAL A 51 8.93 -12.03 -4.93
N GLN A 52 9.37 -11.13 -5.78
CA GLN A 52 10.21 -10.00 -5.43
C GLN A 52 9.48 -8.70 -5.73
N PHE A 53 9.54 -7.78 -4.78
CA PHE A 53 8.98 -6.43 -4.94
C PHE A 53 10.11 -5.42 -4.89
N HIS A 54 10.21 -4.62 -5.93
CA HIS A 54 11.04 -3.42 -5.93
C HIS A 54 10.15 -2.24 -5.62
N LEU A 55 10.47 -1.53 -4.54
CA LEU A 55 9.64 -0.44 -4.04
C LEU A 55 10.47 0.82 -3.91
N ALA A 56 9.78 1.94 -4.02
CA ALA A 56 10.39 3.23 -3.75
C ALA A 56 9.40 4.13 -3.01
N LEU A 57 9.91 4.92 -2.09
CA LEU A 57 9.14 5.96 -1.42
C LEU A 57 10.04 7.13 -1.04
N ARG A 58 9.41 8.26 -0.78
CA ARG A 58 10.09 9.47 -0.34
C ARG A 58 9.42 9.98 0.93
N GLY A 59 10.22 10.54 1.83
CA GLY A 59 9.69 11.12 3.07
C GLY A 59 9.34 10.13 4.15
N GLY A 60 9.85 8.91 4.07
CA GLY A 60 9.72 7.88 5.10
C GLY A 60 11.07 7.30 5.47
N GLY A 61 11.06 6.07 5.94
CA GLY A 61 12.25 5.35 6.31
C GLY A 61 12.11 3.86 6.05
N ARG A 62 12.99 3.08 6.66
CA ARG A 62 12.99 1.63 6.50
C ARG A 62 11.67 1.00 6.94
N ALA A 63 11.08 1.49 8.05
CA ALA A 63 9.82 0.95 8.54
C ALA A 63 8.70 1.09 7.51
N GLU A 64 8.65 2.19 6.79
CA GLU A 64 7.66 2.44 5.75
C GLU A 64 7.91 1.55 4.52
N ILE A 65 9.17 1.26 4.20
CA ILE A 65 9.50 0.28 3.16
C ILE A 65 8.98 -1.11 3.55
N ASP A 66 9.22 -1.51 4.79
CA ASP A 66 8.77 -2.82 5.28
C ASP A 66 7.24 -2.95 5.23
N ASP A 67 6.53 -1.91 5.65
CA ASP A 67 5.06 -1.87 5.63
C ASP A 67 4.52 -1.87 4.19
N TYR A 68 5.13 -1.11 3.32
CA TYR A 68 4.76 -1.04 1.91
C TYR A 68 4.92 -2.41 1.25
N ALA A 69 6.04 -3.08 1.50
CA ALA A 69 6.30 -4.43 0.98
C ALA A 69 5.31 -5.45 1.53
N ARG A 70 5.00 -5.38 2.82
CA ARG A 70 4.02 -6.27 3.44
C ARG A 70 2.64 -6.11 2.81
N CYS A 71 2.21 -4.89 2.58
CA CYS A 71 0.94 -4.60 1.91
C CYS A 71 0.94 -5.15 0.47
N ALA A 72 2.02 -4.95 -0.27
CA ALA A 72 2.16 -5.48 -1.62
C ALA A 72 2.09 -7.01 -1.65
N ALA A 73 2.77 -7.67 -0.72
CA ALA A 73 2.76 -9.13 -0.62
C ALA A 73 1.37 -9.66 -0.30
N ALA A 74 0.65 -9.02 0.61
CA ALA A 74 -0.71 -9.41 0.96
C ALA A 74 -1.66 -9.26 -0.24
N GLN A 75 -1.60 -8.16 -0.95
CA GLN A 75 -2.42 -7.95 -2.15
C GLN A 75 -2.08 -8.94 -3.25
N TYR A 76 -0.80 -9.19 -3.47
CA TYR A 76 -0.35 -10.14 -4.49
C TYR A 76 -0.85 -11.55 -4.17
N ALA A 77 -0.76 -11.98 -2.93
CA ALA A 77 -1.28 -13.27 -2.49
C ALA A 77 -2.78 -13.39 -2.76
N LEU A 78 -3.55 -12.36 -2.41
CA LEU A 78 -5.00 -12.33 -2.66
C LEU A 78 -5.32 -12.41 -4.16
N ILE A 79 -4.61 -11.65 -4.99
CA ILE A 79 -4.79 -11.68 -6.46
C ILE A 79 -4.54 -13.07 -7.00
N ARG A 80 -3.56 -13.77 -6.45
CA ARG A 80 -3.21 -15.13 -6.86
C ARG A 80 -4.07 -16.22 -6.22
N GLY A 81 -5.04 -15.84 -5.37
CA GLY A 81 -5.88 -16.80 -4.66
C GLY A 81 -5.12 -17.58 -3.57
N MET A 82 -4.04 -17.02 -3.06
CA MET A 82 -3.22 -17.63 -2.02
C MET A 82 -3.61 -17.08 -0.65
N GLY A 83 -3.50 -17.91 0.38
CA GLY A 83 -3.86 -17.54 1.74
C GLY A 83 -2.72 -17.02 2.60
N PHE A 84 -1.49 -17.23 2.18
CA PHE A 84 -0.31 -16.90 3.00
C PHE A 84 0.75 -16.18 2.18
N ALA A 85 1.36 -15.18 2.81
CA ALA A 85 2.57 -14.55 2.34
C ALA A 85 3.59 -14.56 3.47
N ARG A 86 4.78 -15.07 3.21
CA ARG A 86 5.84 -15.17 4.20
C ARG A 86 7.04 -14.35 3.77
N HIS A 87 7.45 -13.44 4.65
CA HIS A 87 8.62 -12.61 4.42
C HIS A 87 9.90 -13.44 4.46
N ILE A 88 10.75 -13.27 3.46
CA ILE A 88 12.05 -13.90 3.39
C ILE A 88 13.14 -12.89 3.71
N ARG A 89 13.20 -11.78 2.98
CA ARG A 89 14.24 -10.77 3.14
C ARG A 89 13.78 -9.44 2.56
N THR A 90 14.24 -8.37 3.19
CA THR A 90 14.12 -7.01 2.63
C THR A 90 15.44 -6.31 2.78
N THR A 91 15.94 -5.76 1.68
CA THR A 91 17.04 -4.81 1.68
C THR A 91 16.49 -3.44 1.38
N ALA A 92 16.97 -2.42 2.09
CA ALA A 92 16.51 -1.06 1.90
C ALA A 92 17.71 -0.11 1.96
N SER A 93 17.69 0.91 1.11
CA SER A 93 18.69 1.95 1.07
C SER A 93 18.06 3.30 0.77
N ALA A 94 18.68 4.36 1.28
CA ALA A 94 18.24 5.72 1.03
C ALA A 94 19.30 6.45 0.20
N GLU A 95 18.82 7.21 -0.78
CA GLU A 95 19.64 8.04 -1.62
C GLU A 95 18.88 9.33 -1.96
N ALA A 96 19.44 10.46 -1.56
CA ALA A 96 18.87 11.79 -1.82
C ALA A 96 17.40 11.90 -1.37
N GLY A 97 17.06 11.37 -0.21
CA GLY A 97 15.70 11.41 0.35
C GLY A 97 14.74 10.37 -0.22
N THR A 98 15.18 9.57 -1.18
CA THR A 98 14.38 8.47 -1.73
C THR A 98 14.84 7.16 -1.12
N TRP A 99 13.90 6.43 -0.54
CA TRP A 99 14.12 5.08 -0.06
C TRP A 99 13.74 4.08 -1.14
N ARG A 100 14.63 3.14 -1.39
CA ARG A 100 14.39 2.01 -2.29
C ARG A 100 14.50 0.74 -1.50
N GLY A 101 13.56 -0.15 -1.76
CA GLY A 101 13.52 -1.45 -1.12
C GLY A 101 13.44 -2.57 -2.14
N ASP A 102 13.96 -3.71 -1.73
CA ASP A 102 13.89 -4.95 -2.45
C ASP A 102 13.44 -6.01 -1.46
N ALA A 103 12.19 -6.45 -1.59
CA ALA A 103 11.58 -7.38 -0.66
C ALA A 103 11.24 -8.69 -1.35
N VAL A 104 11.56 -9.78 -0.71
CA VAL A 104 11.28 -11.13 -1.21
C VAL A 104 10.33 -11.83 -0.26
N TYR A 105 9.27 -12.40 -0.82
CA TYR A 105 8.26 -13.16 -0.11
C TYR A 105 8.00 -14.48 -0.80
N THR A 106 7.63 -15.50 -0.01
CA THR A 106 6.96 -16.69 -0.56
C THR A 106 5.46 -16.53 -0.38
N ILE A 107 4.71 -17.07 -1.34
CA ILE A 107 3.24 -17.13 -1.25
C ILE A 107 2.80 -18.58 -1.30
N SER A 108 1.76 -18.92 -0.58
CA SER A 108 1.22 -20.28 -0.52
C SER A 108 -0.27 -20.30 -0.25
N ALA A 109 -0.86 -21.42 -0.59
CA ALA A 109 -2.28 -21.66 -0.35
C ALA A 109 -2.61 -21.74 1.15
#